data_1423d2832dac376d75b3bfa13f57424e
#
_entry.id   1423d2832dac376d75b3bfa13f57424e
#
_cell.length_a   1.000
_cell.length_b   1.000
_cell.length_c   1.000
_cell.angle_alpha   90.00
_cell.angle_beta   90.00
_cell.angle_gamma   90.00
#
_symmetry.space_group_name_H-M   'P 1'
#
loop_
_entity.id
_entity.type
_entity.pdbx_description
1 polymer ?
#
loop_
_entity_poly.entity_id
_entity_poly.type
_entity_poly.pdbx_seq_one_letter_code
_entity_poly.pdbx_strand_id
1 'polypeptide(L)'
;MKKLVLTLATGLVVATASVTAVAVAAGSDGAKANLDKHRQVPQFVAPGPAFDAKAKAGGKKIFIIPASSQVPFVSAIANHMKRIGALAGVKTTIWQNQGQPSQWVQGMNAAIAQKANAIVLLAGNDPAGLQPQIKAAKAKGIPTIVAHLYDDNQQSAPNVGGLVNIPYNLAGQLIADHAIVDTKGKANALVVTINQVKSTLPMVAGIKAQFAKYCKGCKLKFTDVTIADIATKIQPNVQSALTADPGINYVICLYDSAEAPFASAAIRAAGRTGKVKISTFNGTPEILKEVKKGDIVTMDVAENLEWIGYAVVDQSMRIMGGLPPVKNARVPVRVFDKSNIAEAGSAFTSGWGNSYVGGYQKLWGLK
;
A
#
# COMPACT_ATOMS: atom_id res chain seq x y z
N MET A 1 36.93 -18.58 -77.72
CA MET A 1 36.62 -17.37 -76.92
C MET A 1 35.47 -17.72 -76.02
N LYS A 2 35.77 -18.07 -74.73
CA LYS A 2 34.78 -18.37 -73.70
C LYS A 2 34.76 -17.23 -72.70
N LYS A 3 33.66 -16.54 -72.58
CA LYS A 3 33.47 -15.51 -71.57
C LYS A 3 33.06 -16.16 -70.25
N LEU A 4 33.82 -15.85 -69.20
CA LEU A 4 33.62 -16.26 -67.85
C LEU A 4 32.67 -15.20 -67.22
N VAL A 5 31.49 -15.59 -66.73
CA VAL A 5 30.58 -14.75 -65.98
C VAL A 5 30.80 -15.05 -64.49
N LEU A 6 31.26 -14.04 -63.77
CA LEU A 6 31.50 -14.09 -62.34
C LEU A 6 30.24 -13.55 -61.63
N THR A 7 29.51 -14.41 -60.94
CA THR A 7 28.34 -14.03 -60.13
C THR A 7 28.78 -13.69 -58.70
N LEU A 8 28.72 -12.43 -58.32
CA LEU A 8 28.86 -11.99 -56.92
C LEU A 8 27.53 -12.31 -56.17
N ALA A 9 27.61 -13.18 -55.22
CA ALA A 9 26.55 -13.35 -54.22
C ALA A 9 26.87 -12.44 -53.00
N THR A 10 26.20 -11.31 -52.93
CA THR A 10 26.22 -10.45 -51.74
C THR A 10 25.27 -11.00 -50.69
N GLY A 11 25.84 -11.56 -49.63
CA GLY A 11 25.12 -11.99 -48.47
C GLY A 11 24.57 -10.78 -47.66
N LEU A 12 23.26 -10.72 -47.57
CA LEU A 12 22.60 -9.79 -46.63
C LEU A 12 22.29 -10.53 -45.32
N VAL A 13 23.26 -10.52 -44.41
CA VAL A 13 23.03 -10.91 -43.00
C VAL A 13 22.96 -9.63 -42.21
N VAL A 14 21.78 -9.25 -41.75
CA VAL A 14 21.75 -8.29 -40.70
C VAL A 14 20.50 -8.09 -39.91
N ALA A 15 20.69 -7.96 -38.65
CA ALA A 15 20.10 -6.97 -37.74
C ALA A 15 18.62 -7.09 -37.39
N THR A 16 18.19 -8.27 -36.95
CA THR A 16 16.91 -8.38 -36.20
C THR A 16 17.08 -8.44 -34.68
N ALA A 17 18.32 -8.58 -34.16
CA ALA A 17 18.58 -8.71 -32.72
C ALA A 17 18.64 -7.37 -31.97
N SER A 18 18.92 -6.25 -32.66
CA SER A 18 19.14 -4.96 -32.01
C SER A 18 17.86 -4.20 -31.68
N VAL A 19 16.78 -4.37 -32.44
CA VAL A 19 15.53 -3.60 -32.25
C VAL A 19 14.75 -4.09 -31.03
N THR A 20 14.78 -5.39 -30.74
CA THR A 20 14.10 -5.96 -29.56
C THR A 20 14.83 -5.60 -28.25
N ALA A 21 16.15 -5.54 -28.25
CA ALA A 21 16.93 -5.17 -27.07
C ALA A 21 16.75 -3.68 -26.67
N VAL A 22 16.66 -2.78 -27.65
CA VAL A 22 16.43 -1.35 -27.42
C VAL A 22 15.00 -1.09 -26.88
N ALA A 23 13.99 -1.78 -27.42
CA ALA A 23 12.61 -1.63 -26.94
C ALA A 23 12.41 -2.17 -25.52
N VAL A 24 13.11 -3.24 -25.15
CA VAL A 24 13.05 -3.79 -23.76
C VAL A 24 13.81 -2.87 -22.79
N ALA A 25 14.95 -2.29 -23.19
CA ALA A 25 15.67 -1.34 -22.36
C ALA A 25 14.86 -0.06 -22.10
N ALA A 26 14.23 0.52 -23.12
CA ALA A 26 13.39 1.71 -22.98
C ALA A 26 12.16 1.46 -22.08
N GLY A 27 11.59 0.25 -22.07
CA GLY A 27 10.49 -0.12 -21.16
C GLY A 27 10.93 -0.20 -19.69
N SER A 28 12.09 -0.81 -19.42
CA SER A 28 12.61 -0.94 -18.05
C SER A 28 13.07 0.38 -17.44
N ASP A 29 13.49 1.36 -18.27
CA ASP A 29 13.95 2.68 -17.81
C ASP A 29 12.81 3.50 -17.17
N GLY A 30 11.59 3.44 -17.72
CA GLY A 30 10.44 4.09 -17.14
C GLY A 30 10.02 3.48 -15.79
N ALA A 31 10.05 2.15 -15.68
CA ALA A 31 9.82 1.44 -14.42
C ALA A 31 10.90 1.80 -13.37
N LYS A 32 12.19 1.84 -13.81
CA LYS A 32 13.29 2.22 -12.94
C LYS A 32 13.15 3.67 -12.44
N ALA A 33 12.83 4.62 -13.32
CA ALA A 33 12.63 6.01 -12.93
C ALA A 33 11.51 6.19 -11.90
N ASN A 34 10.43 5.40 -12.02
CA ASN A 34 9.34 5.40 -11.05
C ASN A 34 9.82 4.89 -9.68
N LEU A 35 10.60 3.80 -9.63
CA LEU A 35 11.20 3.30 -8.40
C LEU A 35 12.16 4.32 -7.77
N ASP A 36 13.06 4.89 -8.56
CA ASP A 36 14.06 5.86 -8.08
C ASP A 36 13.41 7.07 -7.41
N LYS A 37 12.29 7.54 -7.96
CA LYS A 37 11.49 8.61 -7.37
C LYS A 37 10.94 8.22 -5.99
N HIS A 38 10.46 7.00 -5.82
CA HIS A 38 9.80 6.55 -4.58
C HIS A 38 10.76 5.91 -3.57
N ARG A 39 12.04 5.76 -3.90
CA ARG A 39 13.12 5.44 -2.94
C ARG A 39 13.51 6.63 -2.07
N GLN A 40 13.30 7.85 -2.57
CA GLN A 40 13.62 9.06 -1.85
C GLN A 40 12.78 9.21 -0.58
N VAL A 41 13.33 9.87 0.44
CA VAL A 41 12.56 10.22 1.64
C VAL A 41 11.44 11.20 1.24
N PRO A 42 10.17 10.84 1.42
CA PRO A 42 9.07 11.71 1.06
C PRO A 42 9.11 13.03 1.83
N GLN A 43 8.85 14.12 1.12
CA GLN A 43 8.71 15.45 1.74
C GLN A 43 7.25 15.75 2.03
N PHE A 44 7.01 16.42 3.15
CA PHE A 44 5.65 16.83 3.50
C PHE A 44 5.10 17.85 2.50
N VAL A 45 3.91 17.57 1.99
CA VAL A 45 3.12 18.50 1.20
C VAL A 45 1.78 18.69 1.91
N ALA A 46 1.45 19.93 2.27
CA ALA A 46 0.21 20.23 2.98
C ALA A 46 -1.02 19.73 2.19
N PRO A 47 -1.92 18.94 2.82
CA PRO A 47 -3.10 18.42 2.13
C PRO A 47 -4.17 19.49 1.88
N GLY A 48 -4.10 20.63 2.57
CA GLY A 48 -5.04 21.73 2.46
C GLY A 48 -4.53 23.00 3.15
N PRO A 49 -5.36 24.04 3.26
CA PRO A 49 -5.01 25.29 3.95
C PRO A 49 -4.69 25.10 5.43
N ALA A 50 -3.80 25.94 5.97
CA ALA A 50 -3.52 25.98 7.40
C ALA A 50 -4.74 26.44 8.21
N PHE A 51 -4.83 26.03 9.46
CA PHE A 51 -5.90 26.42 10.37
C PHE A 51 -5.44 26.31 11.84
N ASP A 52 -6.10 27.06 12.71
CA ASP A 52 -5.90 26.94 14.16
C ASP A 52 -6.61 25.68 14.68
N ALA A 53 -5.83 24.60 14.88
CA ALA A 53 -6.38 23.33 15.28
C ALA A 53 -6.92 23.34 16.72
N LYS A 54 -6.29 24.12 17.64
CA LYS A 54 -6.78 24.24 19.02
C LYS A 54 -8.12 24.95 19.07
N ALA A 55 -8.28 26.07 18.35
CA ALA A 55 -9.53 26.79 18.29
C ALA A 55 -10.66 26.00 17.61
N LYS A 56 -10.35 25.23 16.56
CA LYS A 56 -11.35 24.49 15.79
C LYS A 56 -11.73 23.13 16.40
N ALA A 57 -10.78 22.45 17.06
CA ALA A 57 -10.94 21.06 17.47
C ALA A 57 -10.59 20.79 18.95
N GLY A 58 -9.98 21.74 19.68
CA GLY A 58 -9.64 21.57 21.09
C GLY A 58 -10.86 21.21 21.93
N GLY A 59 -10.70 20.25 22.83
CA GLY A 59 -11.78 19.71 23.68
C GLY A 59 -12.72 18.71 23.00
N LYS A 60 -12.73 18.66 21.65
CA LYS A 60 -13.56 17.72 20.88
C LYS A 60 -13.05 16.28 20.98
N LYS A 61 -13.92 15.32 20.64
CA LYS A 61 -13.67 13.88 20.76
C LYS A 61 -13.70 13.18 19.42
N ILE A 62 -12.62 12.49 19.08
CA ILE A 62 -12.57 11.48 18.01
C ILE A 62 -12.81 10.10 18.63
N PHE A 63 -13.73 9.32 18.03
CA PHE A 63 -13.99 7.94 18.40
C PHE A 63 -13.50 7.03 17.27
N ILE A 64 -12.45 6.24 17.54
CA ILE A 64 -11.81 5.37 16.56
C ILE A 64 -12.37 3.96 16.71
N ILE A 65 -12.85 3.39 15.61
CA ILE A 65 -13.28 2.00 15.50
C ILE A 65 -12.29 1.30 14.57
N PRO A 66 -11.24 0.65 15.10
CA PRO A 66 -10.29 -0.12 14.29
C PRO A 66 -10.99 -1.35 13.70
N ALA A 67 -10.52 -1.86 12.57
CA ALA A 67 -10.99 -3.13 12.02
C ALA A 67 -10.85 -4.25 13.05
N SER A 68 -9.68 -4.31 13.70
CA SER A 68 -9.48 -5.09 14.93
C SER A 68 -8.40 -4.40 15.77
N SER A 69 -8.66 -4.26 17.07
CA SER A 69 -7.66 -3.72 18.00
C SER A 69 -6.57 -4.73 18.38
N GLN A 70 -6.72 -5.98 17.95
CA GLN A 70 -5.73 -7.03 18.16
C GLN A 70 -4.66 -7.10 17.06
N VAL A 71 -4.89 -6.45 15.92
CA VAL A 71 -3.92 -6.38 14.82
C VAL A 71 -2.90 -5.30 15.10
N PRO A 72 -1.60 -5.62 15.28
CA PRO A 72 -0.56 -4.66 15.68
C PRO A 72 -0.46 -3.46 14.74
N PHE A 73 -0.54 -3.67 13.43
CA PHE A 73 -0.55 -2.62 12.41
C PHE A 73 -1.67 -1.59 12.64
N VAL A 74 -2.90 -2.06 12.85
CA VAL A 74 -4.09 -1.21 13.05
C VAL A 74 -4.02 -0.48 14.39
N SER A 75 -3.61 -1.20 15.45
CA SER A 75 -3.41 -0.63 16.79
C SER A 75 -2.34 0.46 16.80
N ALA A 76 -1.26 0.29 16.04
CA ALA A 76 -0.19 1.28 15.93
C ALA A 76 -0.75 2.61 15.36
N ILE A 77 -1.52 2.57 14.28
CA ILE A 77 -2.15 3.78 13.70
C ILE A 77 -3.08 4.44 14.72
N ALA A 78 -3.96 3.67 15.39
CA ALA A 78 -4.89 4.20 16.38
C ALA A 78 -4.17 4.87 17.56
N ASN A 79 -3.07 4.28 18.04
CA ASN A 79 -2.25 4.84 19.11
C ASN A 79 -1.50 6.11 18.66
N HIS A 80 -0.99 6.15 17.43
CA HIS A 80 -0.44 7.38 16.86
C HIS A 80 -1.51 8.47 16.80
N MET A 81 -2.72 8.18 16.31
CA MET A 81 -3.82 9.14 16.29
C MET A 81 -4.14 9.70 17.67
N LYS A 82 -4.17 8.85 18.70
CA LYS A 82 -4.41 9.28 20.10
C LYS A 82 -3.34 10.27 20.57
N ARG A 83 -2.07 9.95 20.38
CA ARG A 83 -0.93 10.80 20.75
C ARG A 83 -0.92 12.12 19.97
N ILE A 84 -1.15 12.06 18.67
CA ILE A 84 -1.14 13.20 17.74
C ILE A 84 -2.32 14.15 18.03
N GLY A 85 -3.54 13.60 18.23
CA GLY A 85 -4.71 14.40 18.57
C GLY A 85 -4.53 15.22 19.85
N ALA A 86 -3.82 14.67 20.83
CA ALA A 86 -3.53 15.36 22.09
C ALA A 86 -2.71 16.65 21.88
N LEU A 87 -1.90 16.77 20.82
CA LEU A 87 -1.13 17.99 20.50
C LEU A 87 -2.04 19.20 20.26
N ALA A 88 -3.25 18.96 19.71
CA ALA A 88 -4.28 19.97 19.48
C ALA A 88 -5.38 19.99 20.56
N GLY A 89 -5.20 19.27 21.67
CA GLY A 89 -6.19 19.17 22.72
C GLY A 89 -7.40 18.29 22.37
N VAL A 90 -7.30 17.45 21.34
CA VAL A 90 -8.37 16.53 20.93
C VAL A 90 -8.36 15.28 21.81
N LYS A 91 -9.52 14.92 22.35
CA LYS A 91 -9.72 13.68 23.11
C LYS A 91 -9.95 12.53 22.15
N THR A 92 -9.35 11.37 22.41
CA THR A 92 -9.47 10.20 21.56
C THR A 92 -9.89 8.97 22.34
N THR A 93 -10.95 8.29 21.89
CA THR A 93 -11.39 6.98 22.39
C THR A 93 -11.10 5.94 21.31
N ILE A 94 -10.47 4.82 21.69
CA ILE A 94 -10.25 3.67 20.80
C ILE A 94 -11.19 2.54 21.25
N TRP A 95 -12.10 2.14 20.36
CA TRP A 95 -13.00 1.02 20.60
C TRP A 95 -12.25 -0.30 20.53
N GLN A 96 -12.28 -1.06 21.62
CA GLN A 96 -11.65 -2.38 21.65
C GLN A 96 -12.55 -3.42 21.03
N ASN A 97 -12.03 -4.16 20.03
CA ASN A 97 -12.78 -5.20 19.33
C ASN A 97 -11.87 -6.26 18.71
N GLN A 98 -12.44 -7.40 18.32
CA GLN A 98 -11.74 -8.54 17.73
C GLN A 98 -11.96 -8.67 16.21
N GLY A 99 -12.53 -7.63 15.57
CA GLY A 99 -12.75 -7.62 14.13
C GLY A 99 -14.10 -8.19 13.68
N GLN A 100 -15.02 -8.43 14.62
CA GLN A 100 -16.36 -8.92 14.24
C GLN A 100 -17.25 -7.75 13.80
N PRO A 101 -18.01 -7.89 12.67
CA PRO A 101 -18.91 -6.84 12.19
C PRO A 101 -19.92 -6.34 13.23
N SER A 102 -20.45 -7.24 14.08
CA SER A 102 -21.33 -6.87 15.18
C SER A 102 -20.67 -5.93 16.19
N GLN A 103 -19.37 -6.08 16.44
CA GLN A 103 -18.61 -5.21 17.34
C GLN A 103 -18.38 -3.82 16.73
N TRP A 104 -18.28 -3.71 15.40
CA TRP A 104 -18.21 -2.40 14.73
C TRP A 104 -19.55 -1.66 14.84
N VAL A 105 -20.70 -2.37 14.68
CA VAL A 105 -22.03 -1.80 14.94
C VAL A 105 -22.15 -1.31 16.38
N GLN A 106 -21.70 -2.11 17.37
CA GLN A 106 -21.66 -1.70 18.77
C GLN A 106 -20.79 -0.46 18.98
N GLY A 107 -19.60 -0.41 18.35
CA GLY A 107 -18.69 0.74 18.40
C GLY A 107 -19.33 2.02 17.83
N MET A 108 -20.03 1.93 16.71
CA MET A 108 -20.78 3.04 16.11
C MET A 108 -21.85 3.56 17.06
N ASN A 109 -22.64 2.66 17.64
CA ASN A 109 -23.69 3.02 18.62
C ASN A 109 -23.10 3.64 19.89
N ALA A 110 -22.00 3.10 20.39
CA ALA A 110 -21.26 3.67 21.54
C ALA A 110 -20.73 5.07 21.26
N ALA A 111 -20.18 5.31 20.06
CA ALA A 111 -19.70 6.62 19.63
C ALA A 111 -20.84 7.67 19.62
N ILE A 112 -22.01 7.27 19.10
CA ILE A 112 -23.20 8.13 19.07
C ILE A 112 -23.69 8.43 20.49
N ALA A 113 -23.81 7.39 21.35
CA ALA A 113 -24.24 7.54 22.74
C ALA A 113 -23.29 8.43 23.55
N GLN A 114 -21.98 8.33 23.31
CA GLN A 114 -20.94 9.15 23.96
C GLN A 114 -20.80 10.55 23.35
N LYS A 115 -21.66 10.94 22.39
CA LYS A 115 -21.65 12.24 21.72
C LYS A 115 -20.25 12.57 21.16
N ALA A 116 -19.65 11.64 20.40
CA ALA A 116 -18.41 11.90 19.69
C ALA A 116 -18.59 13.08 18.71
N ASN A 117 -17.52 13.81 18.44
CA ASN A 117 -17.54 14.87 17.43
C ASN A 117 -17.13 14.39 16.05
N ALA A 118 -16.45 13.25 15.98
CA ALA A 118 -16.16 12.52 14.75
C ALA A 118 -15.97 11.02 15.06
N ILE A 119 -16.33 10.16 14.12
CA ILE A 119 -16.09 8.72 14.17
C ILE A 119 -15.09 8.37 13.06
N VAL A 120 -14.08 7.56 13.36
CA VAL A 120 -13.13 7.05 12.38
C VAL A 120 -13.28 5.53 12.27
N LEU A 121 -13.64 5.05 11.08
CA LEU A 121 -13.55 3.65 10.69
C LEU A 121 -12.13 3.43 10.15
N LEU A 122 -11.34 2.61 10.85
CA LEU A 122 -9.90 2.48 10.58
C LEU A 122 -9.52 1.10 10.06
N ALA A 123 -8.94 1.07 8.87
CA ALA A 123 -8.16 -0.03 8.31
C ALA A 123 -8.94 -1.36 8.13
N GLY A 124 -10.13 -1.31 7.51
CA GLY A 124 -10.81 -2.52 7.08
C GLY A 124 -12.31 -2.59 7.33
N ASN A 125 -12.86 -1.75 8.21
CA ASN A 125 -14.31 -1.68 8.42
C ASN A 125 -15.00 -1.15 7.16
N ASP A 126 -15.73 -2.00 6.45
CA ASP A 126 -16.47 -1.58 5.26
C ASP A 126 -17.67 -0.69 5.63
N PRO A 127 -17.68 0.61 5.26
CA PRO A 127 -18.79 1.49 5.55
C PRO A 127 -20.08 1.09 4.82
N ALA A 128 -20.02 0.26 3.78
CA ALA A 128 -21.21 -0.27 3.12
C ALA A 128 -22.06 -1.12 4.07
N GLY A 129 -21.42 -1.93 4.92
CA GLY A 129 -22.08 -2.75 5.93
C GLY A 129 -22.55 -1.96 7.18
N LEU A 130 -22.16 -0.68 7.31
CA LEU A 130 -22.44 0.16 8.47
C LEU A 130 -23.38 1.35 8.13
N GLN A 131 -24.04 1.32 6.97
CA GLN A 131 -24.87 2.44 6.49
C GLN A 131 -25.98 2.87 7.46
N PRO A 132 -26.70 1.99 8.16
CA PRO A 132 -27.71 2.42 9.15
C PRO A 132 -27.08 3.27 10.26
N GLN A 133 -25.91 2.84 10.79
CA GLN A 133 -25.21 3.55 11.88
C GLN A 133 -24.58 4.85 11.39
N ILE A 134 -24.00 4.87 10.18
CA ILE A 134 -23.45 6.09 9.57
C ILE A 134 -24.55 7.13 9.35
N LYS A 135 -25.73 6.73 8.87
CA LYS A 135 -26.89 7.64 8.74
C LYS A 135 -27.35 8.16 10.11
N ALA A 136 -27.42 7.28 11.13
CA ALA A 136 -27.78 7.68 12.49
C ALA A 136 -26.78 8.66 13.10
N ALA A 137 -25.48 8.45 12.91
CA ALA A 137 -24.42 9.37 13.34
C ALA A 137 -24.56 10.73 12.63
N LYS A 138 -24.73 10.72 11.30
CA LYS A 138 -24.92 11.92 10.49
C LYS A 138 -26.15 12.74 10.94
N ALA A 139 -27.26 12.08 11.25
CA ALA A 139 -28.47 12.73 11.76
C ALA A 139 -28.26 13.42 13.13
N LYS A 140 -27.23 13.03 13.87
CA LYS A 140 -26.79 13.68 15.13
C LYS A 140 -25.66 14.67 14.91
N GLY A 141 -25.31 15.01 13.67
CA GLY A 141 -24.20 15.91 13.32
C GLY A 141 -22.81 15.31 13.57
N ILE A 142 -22.70 13.97 13.66
CA ILE A 142 -21.43 13.26 13.89
C ILE A 142 -20.93 12.73 12.56
N PRO A 143 -19.89 13.33 11.96
CA PRO A 143 -19.31 12.85 10.71
C PRO A 143 -18.56 11.53 10.92
N THR A 144 -18.63 10.66 9.91
CA THR A 144 -17.83 9.43 9.84
C THR A 144 -16.71 9.61 8.82
N ILE A 145 -15.49 9.35 9.23
CA ILE A 145 -14.28 9.34 8.39
C ILE A 145 -13.88 7.88 8.15
N VAL A 146 -13.51 7.55 6.93
CA VAL A 146 -12.94 6.23 6.60
C VAL A 146 -11.47 6.40 6.27
N ALA A 147 -10.62 5.63 6.93
CA ALA A 147 -9.18 5.71 6.78
C ALA A 147 -8.59 4.33 6.45
N HIS A 148 -7.59 4.32 5.56
CA HIS A 148 -6.84 3.13 5.17
C HIS A 148 -7.74 1.98 4.65
N LEU A 149 -8.65 2.30 3.73
CA LEU A 149 -9.55 1.32 3.09
C LEU A 149 -9.59 1.47 1.58
N TYR A 150 -9.63 2.71 1.08
CA TYR A 150 -9.79 3.03 -0.34
C TYR A 150 -8.49 3.55 -0.96
N ASP A 151 -8.35 3.35 -2.26
CA ASP A 151 -7.34 4.00 -3.10
C ASP A 151 -7.70 5.47 -3.35
N ASP A 152 -6.71 6.28 -3.71
CA ASP A 152 -6.87 7.74 -3.94
C ASP A 152 -7.99 8.07 -4.95
N ASN A 153 -8.23 7.21 -5.91
CA ASN A 153 -9.23 7.40 -6.96
C ASN A 153 -10.55 6.65 -6.72
N GLN A 154 -10.69 5.98 -5.57
CA GLN A 154 -11.93 5.27 -5.24
C GLN A 154 -12.95 6.19 -4.56
N GLN A 155 -14.20 6.04 -4.94
CA GLN A 155 -15.32 6.74 -4.29
C GLN A 155 -15.68 6.07 -2.97
N SER A 156 -16.06 6.88 -1.98
CA SER A 156 -16.53 6.39 -0.71
C SER A 156 -17.97 5.83 -0.80
N ALA A 157 -18.33 5.04 0.20
CA ALA A 157 -19.73 4.71 0.45
C ALA A 157 -20.54 5.97 0.77
N PRO A 158 -21.87 5.97 0.54
CA PRO A 158 -22.74 7.10 0.86
C PRO A 158 -22.62 7.54 2.33
N ASN A 159 -22.92 8.80 2.60
CA ASN A 159 -22.95 9.41 3.94
C ASN A 159 -21.62 9.46 4.71
N VAL A 160 -20.52 9.01 4.12
CA VAL A 160 -19.18 9.21 4.67
C VAL A 160 -18.80 10.69 4.54
N GLY A 161 -18.29 11.28 5.64
CA GLY A 161 -17.94 12.70 5.71
C GLY A 161 -16.54 13.02 5.20
N GLY A 162 -15.63 12.06 5.20
CA GLY A 162 -14.25 12.25 4.72
C GLY A 162 -13.49 10.95 4.57
N LEU A 163 -12.41 11.01 3.79
CA LEU A 163 -11.54 9.88 3.51
C LEU A 163 -10.08 10.22 3.85
N VAL A 164 -9.34 9.20 4.28
CA VAL A 164 -7.89 9.18 4.24
C VAL A 164 -7.46 7.93 3.50
N ASN A 165 -7.24 8.11 2.21
CA ASN A 165 -6.90 7.05 1.28
C ASN A 165 -5.41 6.76 1.29
N ILE A 166 -5.06 5.55 0.84
CA ILE A 166 -3.69 5.10 0.61
C ILE A 166 -3.54 4.90 -0.90
N PRO A 167 -2.41 5.26 -1.50
CA PRO A 167 -2.21 5.11 -2.95
C PRO A 167 -1.94 3.65 -3.34
N TYR A 168 -2.92 2.77 -3.15
CA TYR A 168 -2.77 1.33 -3.39
C TYR A 168 -2.48 1.00 -4.85
N ASN A 169 -3.10 1.73 -5.79
CA ASN A 169 -2.79 1.56 -7.22
C ASN A 169 -1.31 1.85 -7.49
N LEU A 170 -0.77 2.94 -6.92
CA LEU A 170 0.66 3.27 -7.01
C LEU A 170 1.52 2.19 -6.33
N ALA A 171 1.12 1.68 -5.17
CA ALA A 171 1.85 0.59 -4.51
C ALA A 171 1.94 -0.63 -5.44
N GLY A 172 0.84 -1.03 -6.07
CA GLY A 172 0.83 -2.09 -7.08
C GLY A 172 1.74 -1.81 -8.28
N GLN A 173 1.77 -0.55 -8.76
CA GLN A 173 2.68 -0.13 -9.81
C GLN A 173 4.15 -0.33 -9.40
N LEU A 174 4.53 0.13 -8.21
CA LEU A 174 5.91 0.05 -7.71
C LEU A 174 6.37 -1.39 -7.50
N ILE A 175 5.48 -2.25 -6.99
CA ILE A 175 5.74 -3.69 -6.85
C ILE A 175 6.04 -4.32 -8.22
N ALA A 176 5.23 -3.98 -9.23
CA ALA A 176 5.39 -4.46 -10.59
C ALA A 176 6.66 -3.91 -11.24
N ASP A 177 6.94 -2.62 -11.07
CA ASP A 177 8.15 -1.98 -11.61
C ASP A 177 9.41 -2.66 -11.09
N HIS A 178 9.43 -3.04 -9.81
CA HIS A 178 10.58 -3.75 -9.25
C HIS A 178 10.74 -5.14 -9.89
N ALA A 179 9.66 -5.90 -10.06
CA ALA A 179 9.71 -7.19 -10.73
C ALA A 179 10.22 -7.07 -12.18
N ILE A 180 9.77 -6.04 -12.90
CA ILE A 180 10.20 -5.77 -14.28
C ILE A 180 11.70 -5.42 -14.34
N VAL A 181 12.17 -4.53 -13.45
CA VAL A 181 13.57 -4.08 -13.42
C VAL A 181 14.50 -5.20 -12.97
N ASP A 182 14.16 -5.91 -11.89
CA ASP A 182 14.99 -6.99 -11.31
C ASP A 182 15.16 -8.15 -12.28
N THR A 183 14.12 -8.47 -13.07
CA THR A 183 14.15 -9.52 -14.10
C THR A 183 14.61 -9.01 -15.48
N LYS A 184 15.01 -7.74 -15.59
CA LYS A 184 15.44 -7.11 -16.85
C LYS A 184 14.39 -7.26 -17.96
N GLY A 185 13.10 -7.07 -17.64
CA GLY A 185 12.00 -7.18 -18.56
C GLY A 185 11.62 -8.61 -18.94
N LYS A 186 11.97 -9.61 -18.13
CA LYS A 186 11.69 -11.03 -18.36
C LYS A 186 10.90 -11.68 -17.21
N ALA A 187 10.05 -10.90 -16.56
CA ALA A 187 9.25 -11.40 -15.44
C ALA A 187 8.23 -12.45 -15.93
N ASN A 188 8.27 -13.63 -15.32
CA ASN A 188 7.16 -14.58 -15.29
C ASN A 188 6.70 -14.63 -13.84
N ALA A 189 5.69 -13.81 -13.52
CA ALA A 189 5.32 -13.52 -12.14
C ALA A 189 4.03 -14.22 -11.74
N LEU A 190 4.04 -14.80 -10.53
CA LEU A 190 2.85 -15.24 -9.82
C LEU A 190 2.43 -14.16 -8.83
N VAL A 191 1.20 -13.67 -8.93
CA VAL A 191 0.60 -12.70 -8.00
C VAL A 191 -0.27 -13.46 -7.01
N VAL A 192 0.03 -13.33 -5.72
CA VAL A 192 -0.82 -13.81 -4.64
C VAL A 192 -1.84 -12.72 -4.33
N THR A 193 -3.11 -13.05 -4.23
CA THR A 193 -4.20 -12.09 -3.98
C THR A 193 -5.11 -12.56 -2.85
N ILE A 194 -5.71 -11.59 -2.16
CA ILE A 194 -6.78 -11.78 -1.18
C ILE A 194 -7.94 -10.88 -1.62
N ASN A 195 -8.76 -11.33 -2.57
CA ASN A 195 -9.79 -10.50 -3.19
C ASN A 195 -10.88 -10.02 -2.23
N GLN A 196 -10.97 -10.59 -1.04
CA GLN A 196 -11.83 -10.12 0.05
C GLN A 196 -11.38 -8.76 0.61
N VAL A 197 -10.11 -8.38 0.41
CA VAL A 197 -9.54 -7.11 0.89
C VAL A 197 -9.68 -6.04 -0.20
N LYS A 198 -10.31 -4.91 0.11
CA LYS A 198 -10.66 -3.88 -0.88
C LYS A 198 -9.45 -3.28 -1.61
N SER A 199 -8.30 -3.18 -0.95
CA SER A 199 -7.07 -2.67 -1.57
C SER A 199 -6.46 -3.62 -2.62
N THR A 200 -6.85 -4.90 -2.65
CA THR A 200 -6.38 -5.87 -3.66
C THR A 200 -6.69 -5.40 -5.08
N LEU A 201 -7.91 -4.96 -5.34
CA LEU A 201 -8.33 -4.58 -6.70
C LEU A 201 -7.51 -3.42 -7.30
N PRO A 202 -7.34 -2.26 -6.63
CA PRO A 202 -6.51 -1.19 -7.15
C PRO A 202 -5.03 -1.58 -7.27
N MET A 203 -4.47 -2.39 -6.36
CA MET A 203 -3.10 -2.90 -6.48
C MET A 203 -2.94 -3.78 -7.72
N VAL A 204 -3.83 -4.74 -7.93
CA VAL A 204 -3.84 -5.60 -9.14
C VAL A 204 -3.99 -4.78 -10.42
N ALA A 205 -4.83 -3.74 -10.41
CA ALA A 205 -4.96 -2.83 -11.54
C ALA A 205 -3.63 -2.11 -11.85
N GLY A 206 -2.93 -1.62 -10.82
CA GLY A 206 -1.60 -1.00 -10.94
C GLY A 206 -0.57 -1.98 -11.51
N ILE A 207 -0.53 -3.21 -11.00
CA ILE A 207 0.37 -4.28 -11.49
C ILE A 207 0.13 -4.54 -12.98
N LYS A 208 -1.12 -4.80 -13.37
CA LYS A 208 -1.48 -5.07 -14.76
C LYS A 208 -1.11 -3.92 -15.70
N ALA A 209 -1.34 -2.68 -15.27
CA ALA A 209 -1.02 -1.48 -16.04
C ALA A 209 0.50 -1.37 -16.31
N GLN A 210 1.36 -1.60 -15.29
CA GLN A 210 2.80 -1.51 -15.45
C GLN A 210 3.37 -2.64 -16.32
N PHE A 211 2.91 -3.87 -16.13
CA PHE A 211 3.30 -4.98 -17.00
C PHE A 211 2.91 -4.71 -18.46
N ALA A 212 1.69 -4.24 -18.72
CA ALA A 212 1.25 -3.89 -20.07
C ALA A 212 2.07 -2.75 -20.69
N LYS A 213 2.45 -1.76 -19.87
CA LYS A 213 3.21 -0.58 -20.32
C LYS A 213 4.68 -0.87 -20.54
N TYR A 214 5.33 -1.55 -19.61
CA TYR A 214 6.78 -1.64 -19.55
C TYR A 214 7.35 -3.04 -19.84
N CYS A 215 6.49 -4.07 -19.91
CA CYS A 215 6.96 -5.45 -20.10
C CYS A 215 6.02 -6.33 -20.93
N LYS A 216 5.84 -5.98 -22.21
CA LYS A 216 4.91 -6.70 -23.12
C LYS A 216 5.19 -8.21 -23.27
N GLY A 217 6.43 -8.66 -23.05
CA GLY A 217 6.82 -10.07 -23.08
C GLY A 217 6.74 -10.80 -21.75
N CYS A 218 6.42 -10.09 -20.67
CA CYS A 218 6.28 -10.67 -19.34
C CYS A 218 4.96 -11.44 -19.17
N LYS A 219 4.95 -12.37 -18.23
CA LYS A 219 3.77 -13.19 -17.91
C LYS A 219 3.28 -12.87 -16.49
N LEU A 220 1.96 -12.80 -16.34
CA LEU A 220 1.29 -12.68 -15.04
C LEU A 220 0.34 -13.87 -14.86
N LYS A 221 0.50 -14.54 -13.73
CA LYS A 221 -0.42 -15.54 -13.21
C LYS A 221 -0.95 -15.08 -11.86
N PHE A 222 -2.11 -15.56 -11.48
CA PHE A 222 -2.75 -15.18 -10.22
C PHE A 222 -3.14 -16.42 -9.44
N THR A 223 -2.98 -16.35 -8.12
CA THR A 223 -3.57 -17.29 -7.17
C THR A 223 -4.28 -16.50 -6.08
N ASP A 224 -5.55 -16.82 -5.84
CA ASP A 224 -6.35 -16.14 -4.82
C ASP A 224 -6.53 -17.05 -3.62
N VAL A 225 -6.49 -16.45 -2.43
CA VAL A 225 -6.82 -17.12 -1.18
C VAL A 225 -7.83 -16.29 -0.39
N THR A 226 -8.59 -16.92 0.49
CA THR A 226 -9.43 -16.20 1.44
C THR A 226 -8.62 -15.77 2.66
N ILE A 227 -9.11 -14.79 3.42
CA ILE A 227 -8.47 -14.36 4.69
C ILE A 227 -8.32 -15.56 5.64
N ALA A 228 -9.31 -16.45 5.69
CA ALA A 228 -9.27 -17.65 6.54
C ALA A 228 -8.22 -18.68 6.09
N ASP A 229 -7.85 -18.67 4.81
CA ASP A 229 -6.95 -19.65 4.22
C ASP A 229 -5.49 -19.17 4.11
N ILE A 230 -5.17 -17.95 4.54
CA ILE A 230 -3.82 -17.37 4.43
C ILE A 230 -2.75 -18.36 4.91
N ALA A 231 -2.87 -18.85 6.13
CA ALA A 231 -1.87 -19.71 6.75
C ALA A 231 -1.78 -21.13 6.14
N THR A 232 -2.83 -21.58 5.48
CA THR A 232 -2.95 -22.98 5.01
C THR A 232 -2.85 -23.13 3.50
N LYS A 233 -3.15 -22.11 2.70
CA LYS A 233 -3.25 -22.21 1.25
C LYS A 233 -2.16 -21.47 0.48
N ILE A 234 -1.56 -20.41 1.00
CA ILE A 234 -0.56 -19.63 0.25
C ILE A 234 0.66 -20.51 -0.08
N GLN A 235 1.25 -21.18 0.91
CA GLN A 235 2.42 -22.01 0.68
C GLN A 235 2.15 -23.11 -0.35
N PRO A 236 1.12 -23.98 -0.22
CA PRO A 236 0.87 -25.03 -1.21
C PRO A 236 0.49 -24.49 -2.59
N ASN A 237 -0.25 -23.37 -2.68
CA ASN A 237 -0.60 -22.76 -3.97
C ASN A 237 0.65 -22.24 -4.72
N VAL A 238 1.54 -21.54 -4.01
CA VAL A 238 2.79 -21.05 -4.59
C VAL A 238 3.68 -22.23 -5.00
N GLN A 239 3.82 -23.26 -4.16
CA GLN A 239 4.61 -24.46 -4.47
C GLN A 239 4.06 -25.20 -5.70
N SER A 240 2.75 -25.37 -5.78
CA SER A 240 2.07 -25.97 -6.95
C SER A 240 2.34 -25.17 -8.22
N ALA A 241 2.24 -23.85 -8.15
CA ALA A 241 2.49 -22.96 -9.31
C ALA A 241 3.95 -23.05 -9.79
N LEU A 242 4.92 -23.09 -8.85
CA LEU A 242 6.36 -23.24 -9.15
C LEU A 242 6.68 -24.60 -9.77
N THR A 243 5.95 -25.66 -9.38
CA THR A 243 6.07 -27.00 -9.97
C THR A 243 5.47 -27.07 -11.36
N ALA A 244 4.28 -26.47 -11.54
CA ALA A 244 3.56 -26.48 -12.82
C ALA A 244 4.23 -25.59 -13.88
N ASP A 245 4.91 -24.52 -13.47
CA ASP A 245 5.67 -23.64 -14.34
C ASP A 245 7.05 -23.34 -13.77
N PRO A 246 8.07 -24.15 -14.12
CA PRO A 246 9.46 -23.90 -13.70
C PRO A 246 10.05 -22.58 -14.22
N GLY A 247 9.40 -21.93 -15.17
CA GLY A 247 9.79 -20.61 -15.69
C GLY A 247 9.40 -19.43 -14.78
N ILE A 248 8.56 -19.63 -13.75
CA ILE A 248 8.25 -18.56 -12.77
C ILE A 248 9.56 -18.13 -12.10
N ASN A 249 9.86 -16.84 -12.18
CA ASN A 249 11.05 -16.24 -11.59
C ASN A 249 10.74 -15.13 -10.60
N TYR A 250 9.43 -14.81 -10.42
CA TYR A 250 8.99 -13.77 -9.49
C TYR A 250 7.67 -14.14 -8.81
N VAL A 251 7.54 -13.78 -7.54
CA VAL A 251 6.26 -13.82 -6.82
C VAL A 251 5.95 -12.41 -6.33
N ILE A 252 4.75 -11.96 -6.53
CA ILE A 252 4.25 -10.67 -6.05
C ILE A 252 3.27 -10.97 -4.92
N CYS A 253 3.61 -10.52 -3.71
CA CYS A 253 2.77 -10.59 -2.52
C CYS A 253 2.16 -9.22 -2.25
N LEU A 254 0.83 -9.12 -2.21
CA LEU A 254 0.16 -7.83 -2.00
C LEU A 254 0.19 -7.37 -0.54
N TYR A 255 0.38 -8.29 0.41
CA TYR A 255 0.41 -8.00 1.85
C TYR A 255 1.60 -8.72 2.49
N ASP A 256 2.58 -7.94 2.89
CA ASP A 256 3.91 -8.42 3.27
C ASP A 256 3.89 -9.50 4.36
N SER A 257 3.45 -9.16 5.56
CA SER A 257 3.45 -10.07 6.71
C SER A 257 2.42 -11.20 6.62
N ALA A 258 1.37 -11.00 5.80
CA ALA A 258 0.34 -12.01 5.59
C ALA A 258 0.71 -13.05 4.52
N GLU A 259 1.50 -12.67 3.52
CA GLU A 259 1.74 -13.51 2.33
C GLU A 259 3.22 -13.90 2.17
N ALA A 260 4.14 -12.95 2.33
CA ALA A 260 5.55 -13.17 2.01
C ALA A 260 6.23 -14.30 2.83
N PRO A 261 5.94 -14.53 4.11
CA PRO A 261 6.51 -15.66 4.86
C PRO A 261 6.14 -17.03 4.25
N PHE A 262 4.87 -17.21 3.87
CA PHE A 262 4.37 -18.46 3.29
C PHE A 262 4.89 -18.66 1.86
N ALA A 263 4.91 -17.60 1.05
CA ALA A 263 5.49 -17.63 -0.30
C ALA A 263 7.00 -17.93 -0.24
N SER A 264 7.73 -17.33 0.70
CA SER A 264 9.15 -17.61 0.93
C SER A 264 9.40 -19.08 1.34
N ALA A 265 8.54 -19.64 2.20
CA ALA A 265 8.62 -21.06 2.58
C ALA A 265 8.41 -21.97 1.36
N ALA A 266 7.44 -21.66 0.49
CA ALA A 266 7.22 -22.40 -0.75
C ALA A 266 8.43 -22.35 -1.70
N ILE A 267 9.06 -21.17 -1.87
CA ILE A 267 10.26 -20.99 -2.69
C ILE A 267 11.42 -21.81 -2.15
N ARG A 268 11.63 -21.82 -0.82
CA ARG A 268 12.67 -22.63 -0.16
C ARG A 268 12.40 -24.12 -0.36
N ALA A 269 11.17 -24.58 -0.10
CA ALA A 269 10.78 -25.97 -0.27
C ALA A 269 10.94 -26.48 -1.71
N ALA A 270 10.73 -25.61 -2.71
CA ALA A 270 10.95 -25.91 -4.11
C ALA A 270 12.44 -25.85 -4.55
N GLY A 271 13.37 -25.55 -3.66
CA GLY A 271 14.80 -25.39 -3.99
C GLY A 271 15.08 -24.21 -4.93
N ARG A 272 14.23 -23.15 -4.88
CA ARG A 272 14.29 -22.03 -5.81
C ARG A 272 14.84 -20.74 -5.18
N THR A 273 15.43 -20.83 -3.97
CA THR A 273 16.12 -19.70 -3.31
C THR A 273 17.18 -19.09 -4.23
N GLY A 274 17.21 -17.78 -4.33
CA GLY A 274 18.09 -17.04 -5.26
C GLY A 274 17.64 -17.00 -6.72
N LYS A 275 16.68 -17.87 -7.12
CA LYS A 275 16.15 -17.95 -8.48
C LYS A 275 14.76 -17.31 -8.61
N VAL A 276 13.95 -17.36 -7.56
CA VAL A 276 12.63 -16.73 -7.48
C VAL A 276 12.68 -15.67 -6.40
N LYS A 277 12.26 -14.46 -6.74
CA LYS A 277 12.28 -13.28 -5.87
C LYS A 277 10.87 -12.86 -5.49
N ILE A 278 10.75 -12.08 -4.42
CA ILE A 278 9.48 -11.50 -3.96
C ILE A 278 9.59 -9.98 -3.89
N SER A 279 8.55 -9.29 -4.36
CA SER A 279 8.23 -7.90 -4.00
C SER A 279 6.88 -7.83 -3.30
N THR A 280 6.73 -6.88 -2.36
CA THR A 280 5.57 -6.85 -1.48
C THR A 280 5.21 -5.42 -1.03
N PHE A 281 4.19 -5.28 -0.16
CA PHE A 281 3.66 -4.01 0.36
C PHE A 281 3.29 -4.12 1.84
N ASN A 282 3.51 -3.10 2.58
CA ASN A 282 3.15 -2.56 3.89
C ASN A 282 4.37 -2.05 4.68
N GLY A 283 5.58 -2.58 4.45
CA GLY A 283 6.79 -2.15 5.14
C GLY A 283 6.86 -2.62 6.59
N THR A 284 6.36 -3.82 6.86
CA THR A 284 6.46 -4.43 8.18
C THR A 284 7.93 -4.63 8.56
N PRO A 285 8.39 -4.18 9.74
CA PRO A 285 9.80 -4.24 10.12
C PRO A 285 10.44 -5.62 10.02
N GLU A 286 9.67 -6.69 10.27
CA GLU A 286 10.12 -8.07 10.14
C GLU A 286 10.40 -8.43 8.67
N ILE A 287 9.57 -7.94 7.74
CA ILE A 287 9.75 -8.19 6.30
C ILE A 287 10.86 -7.30 5.74
N LEU A 288 11.03 -6.07 6.22
CA LEU A 288 12.18 -5.24 5.87
C LEU A 288 13.52 -5.88 6.27
N LYS A 289 13.57 -6.67 7.35
CA LYS A 289 14.73 -7.50 7.67
C LYS A 289 14.99 -8.58 6.61
N GLU A 290 13.95 -9.18 6.03
CA GLU A 290 14.11 -10.12 4.92
C GLU A 290 14.58 -9.42 3.63
N VAL A 291 14.08 -8.19 3.35
CA VAL A 291 14.62 -7.35 2.26
C VAL A 291 16.12 -7.07 2.46
N LYS A 292 16.55 -6.84 3.70
CA LYS A 292 17.96 -6.63 4.03
C LYS A 292 18.82 -7.88 3.78
N LYS A 293 18.28 -9.08 3.98
CA LYS A 293 18.95 -10.34 3.61
C LYS A 293 19.03 -10.49 2.09
N GLY A 294 17.96 -10.15 1.37
CA GLY A 294 17.90 -10.06 -0.10
C GLY A 294 17.98 -11.40 -0.83
N ASP A 295 17.81 -12.52 -0.14
CA ASP A 295 17.85 -13.85 -0.76
C ASP A 295 16.54 -14.22 -1.49
N ILE A 296 15.38 -13.89 -0.93
CA ILE A 296 14.06 -14.13 -1.51
C ILE A 296 13.28 -12.81 -1.60
N VAL A 297 13.00 -12.14 -0.48
CA VAL A 297 12.30 -10.84 -0.49
C VAL A 297 13.30 -9.76 -0.85
N THR A 298 13.07 -9.04 -1.95
CA THR A 298 14.03 -8.08 -2.51
C THR A 298 13.54 -6.64 -2.48
N MET A 299 12.25 -6.43 -2.23
CA MET A 299 11.68 -5.10 -2.15
C MET A 299 10.37 -5.10 -1.37
N ASP A 300 10.12 -4.01 -0.66
CA ASP A 300 8.86 -3.71 0.01
C ASP A 300 8.46 -2.25 -0.23
N VAL A 301 7.21 -2.03 -0.61
CA VAL A 301 6.61 -0.69 -0.67
C VAL A 301 6.01 -0.39 0.69
N ALA A 302 6.66 0.46 1.45
CA ALA A 302 6.33 0.72 2.84
C ALA A 302 5.36 1.87 3.03
N GLU A 303 4.68 1.86 4.17
CA GLU A 303 3.83 2.91 4.71
C GLU A 303 4.41 3.44 6.04
N ASN A 304 4.17 4.72 6.33
CA ASN A 304 4.49 5.31 7.63
C ASN A 304 3.21 5.44 8.46
N LEU A 305 3.02 4.59 9.45
CA LEU A 305 1.80 4.53 10.25
C LEU A 305 1.57 5.79 11.10
N GLU A 306 2.64 6.50 11.47
CA GLU A 306 2.53 7.78 12.15
C GLU A 306 2.06 8.89 11.20
N TRP A 307 2.57 8.93 9.97
CA TRP A 307 2.10 9.86 8.94
C TRP A 307 0.61 9.63 8.63
N ILE A 308 0.18 8.37 8.51
CA ILE A 308 -1.23 8.02 8.40
C ILE A 308 -2.01 8.58 9.60
N GLY A 309 -1.50 8.40 10.82
CA GLY A 309 -2.10 8.96 12.03
C GLY A 309 -2.27 10.48 11.97
N TYR A 310 -1.25 11.23 11.51
CA TYR A 310 -1.35 12.67 11.28
C TYR A 310 -2.41 13.02 10.25
N ALA A 311 -2.46 12.32 9.12
CA ALA A 311 -3.44 12.56 8.07
C ALA A 311 -4.88 12.34 8.54
N VAL A 312 -5.13 11.27 9.33
CA VAL A 312 -6.47 10.97 9.84
C VAL A 312 -6.90 11.99 10.91
N VAL A 313 -5.98 12.42 11.76
CA VAL A 313 -6.25 13.47 12.75
C VAL A 313 -6.52 14.82 12.06
N ASP A 314 -5.73 15.20 11.03
CA ASP A 314 -5.95 16.42 10.25
C ASP A 314 -7.36 16.43 9.63
N GLN A 315 -7.72 15.37 8.91
CA GLN A 315 -9.02 15.24 8.28
C GLN A 315 -10.16 15.31 9.30
N SER A 316 -9.99 14.62 10.44
CA SER A 316 -10.99 14.61 11.52
C SER A 316 -11.17 15.99 12.12
N MET A 317 -10.06 16.72 12.42
CA MET A 317 -10.11 18.06 12.99
C MET A 317 -10.76 19.07 12.05
N ARG A 318 -10.45 18.98 10.74
CA ARG A 318 -11.10 19.83 9.73
C ARG A 318 -12.61 19.63 9.76
N ILE A 319 -13.06 18.41 9.60
CA ILE A 319 -14.49 18.11 9.46
C ILE A 319 -15.26 18.46 10.75
N MET A 320 -14.79 18.03 11.92
CA MET A 320 -15.45 18.36 13.18
C MET A 320 -15.30 19.84 13.56
N GLY A 321 -14.34 20.57 12.96
CA GLY A 321 -14.14 22.00 13.08
C GLY A 321 -14.98 22.84 12.11
N GLY A 322 -15.80 22.21 11.27
CA GLY A 322 -16.62 22.89 10.27
C GLY A 322 -15.86 23.33 9.02
N LEU A 323 -14.63 22.83 8.82
CA LEU A 323 -13.86 23.07 7.60
C LEU A 323 -14.17 22.00 6.55
N PRO A 324 -14.02 22.30 5.25
CA PRO A 324 -14.20 21.31 4.21
C PRO A 324 -13.16 20.17 4.34
N PRO A 325 -13.56 18.91 4.05
CA PRO A 325 -12.62 17.81 4.01
C PRO A 325 -11.60 18.01 2.89
N VAL A 326 -10.37 17.54 3.10
CA VAL A 326 -9.38 17.48 2.02
C VAL A 326 -9.71 16.29 1.11
N LYS A 327 -9.55 16.50 -0.21
CA LYS A 327 -9.84 15.46 -1.21
C LYS A 327 -8.78 14.37 -1.25
N ASN A 328 -7.52 14.75 -1.03
CA ASN A 328 -6.39 13.85 -0.97
C ASN A 328 -5.54 14.21 0.27
N ALA A 329 -5.42 13.28 1.19
CA ALA A 329 -4.65 13.45 2.44
C ALA A 329 -3.13 13.38 2.21
N ARG A 330 -2.67 13.07 0.98
CA ARG A 330 -1.26 13.04 0.54
C ARG A 330 -0.39 12.12 1.43
N VAL A 331 -0.93 10.96 1.79
CA VAL A 331 -0.17 9.92 2.47
C VAL A 331 0.79 9.28 1.46
N PRO A 332 2.11 9.35 1.66
CA PRO A 332 3.04 8.77 0.72
C PRO A 332 3.26 7.27 0.98
N VAL A 333 3.75 6.59 -0.05
CA VAL A 333 4.42 5.29 0.07
C VAL A 333 5.90 5.45 -0.27
N ARG A 334 6.76 4.57 0.26
CA ARG A 334 8.19 4.58 0.00
C ARG A 334 8.68 3.18 -0.35
N VAL A 335 9.52 3.07 -1.38
CA VAL A 335 10.18 1.82 -1.76
C VAL A 335 11.40 1.60 -0.87
N PHE A 336 11.49 0.42 -0.27
CA PHE A 336 12.71 -0.10 0.34
C PHE A 336 13.21 -1.31 -0.42
N ASP A 337 14.43 -1.23 -0.92
CA ASP A 337 15.16 -2.33 -1.56
C ASP A 337 16.64 -2.28 -1.16
N LYS A 338 17.48 -3.11 -1.75
CA LYS A 338 18.90 -3.17 -1.44
C LYS A 338 19.64 -1.83 -1.49
N SER A 339 19.11 -0.83 -2.23
CA SER A 339 19.78 0.46 -2.41
C SER A 339 19.63 1.39 -1.19
N ASN A 340 18.57 1.23 -0.41
CA ASN A 340 18.23 2.11 0.71
C ASN A 340 17.75 1.39 1.97
N ILE A 341 17.75 0.06 2.00
CA ILE A 341 17.28 -0.73 3.15
C ILE A 341 18.06 -0.46 4.45
N ALA A 342 19.25 0.08 4.35
CA ALA A 342 20.02 0.52 5.53
C ALA A 342 19.32 1.63 6.32
N GLU A 343 18.45 2.41 5.69
CA GLU A 343 17.67 3.46 6.31
C GLU A 343 16.46 2.92 7.09
N ALA A 344 16.00 1.70 6.78
CA ALA A 344 14.92 1.05 7.50
C ALA A 344 15.40 0.57 8.87
N GLY A 345 14.58 0.77 9.89
CA GLY A 345 14.85 0.34 11.27
C GLY A 345 13.82 -0.64 11.80
N SER A 346 13.71 -0.69 13.13
CA SER A 346 12.75 -1.58 13.82
C SER A 346 11.34 -0.99 13.96
N ALA A 347 11.12 0.24 13.52
CA ALA A 347 9.82 0.92 13.60
C ALA A 347 9.33 1.30 12.20
N PHE A 348 8.02 1.31 12.00
CA PHE A 348 7.37 1.76 10.75
C PHE A 348 7.70 3.22 10.37
N THR A 349 8.21 4.02 11.31
CA THR A 349 8.65 5.40 11.06
C THR A 349 10.10 5.52 10.62
N SER A 350 10.87 4.43 10.67
CA SER A 350 12.30 4.45 10.30
C SER A 350 12.48 4.69 8.81
N GLY A 351 13.43 5.55 8.46
CA GLY A 351 13.74 5.89 7.07
C GLY A 351 12.82 6.93 6.43
N TRP A 352 11.89 7.54 7.18
CA TRP A 352 10.92 8.49 6.61
C TRP A 352 11.28 9.97 6.85
N GLY A 353 12.36 10.24 7.60
CA GLY A 353 12.62 11.59 8.08
C GLY A 353 11.52 12.08 9.03
N ASN A 354 11.46 13.38 9.23
CA ASN A 354 10.51 14.00 10.15
C ASN A 354 9.79 15.24 9.57
N SER A 355 9.91 15.47 8.26
CA SER A 355 9.32 16.64 7.59
C SER A 355 7.81 16.76 7.82
N TYR A 356 7.10 15.62 7.89
CA TYR A 356 5.66 15.58 8.11
C TYR A 356 5.28 16.03 9.53
N VAL A 357 6.07 15.72 10.54
CA VAL A 357 5.79 16.12 11.92
C VAL A 357 5.77 17.65 12.05
N GLY A 358 6.84 18.32 11.60
CA GLY A 358 6.91 19.78 11.56
C GLY A 358 5.89 20.39 10.59
N GLY A 359 5.66 19.74 9.46
CA GLY A 359 4.70 20.14 8.45
C GLY A 359 3.27 20.20 8.97
N TYR A 360 2.80 19.15 9.64
CA TYR A 360 1.46 19.14 10.27
C TYR A 360 1.37 20.12 11.44
N GLN A 361 2.41 20.25 12.27
CA GLN A 361 2.39 21.23 13.38
C GLN A 361 2.25 22.66 12.86
N LYS A 362 2.97 23.02 11.80
CA LYS A 362 2.82 24.32 11.13
C LYS A 362 1.43 24.47 10.49
N LEU A 363 0.93 23.43 9.82
CA LEU A 363 -0.40 23.42 9.20
C LEU A 363 -1.52 23.67 10.22
N TRP A 364 -1.32 23.22 11.46
CA TRP A 364 -2.29 23.34 12.57
C TRP A 364 -2.10 24.59 13.45
N GLY A 365 -1.15 25.43 13.11
CA GLY A 365 -0.86 26.62 13.93
C GLY A 365 -0.30 26.31 15.33
N LEU A 366 0.40 25.16 15.48
CA LEU A 366 1.01 24.73 16.75
C LEU A 366 2.47 25.15 16.89
N LYS A 367 3.06 25.66 15.83
CA LYS A 367 4.42 26.22 15.75
C LYS A 367 4.44 27.47 14.89
#